data_237cc8a1b68f72f24491f34107b96118
#
_entry.id   237cc8a1b68f72f24491f34107b96118
#
_cell.length_a   1.000
_cell.length_b   1.000
_cell.length_c   1.000
_cell.angle_alpha   90.00
_cell.angle_beta   90.00
_cell.angle_gamma   90.00
#
_symmetry.space_group_name_H-M   'P 1'
#
loop_
_entity.id
_entity.type
_entity.pdbx_description
1 polymer ?
#
loop_
_entity_poly.entity_id
_entity_poly.type
_entity_poly.pdbx_seq_one_letter_code
_entity_poly.pdbx_strand_id
1 'polypeptide(L)'
;MKKLLFVLAIALVFSSCGGDSKSSEGDMNTAGFFERYLDTLCSASAKCASGFVNAENLSFCPKTILNSAIPFEGFHKGESVIFKHKYDMLKNAEEIGRLSLDMQQAESCFSIISQMEPCNPLDVQLLDIPECANVFKGKGLLRDECYQDEECRNGWCNMRGGVCPGSCVDYKQPDQSCNSSLDKCIIGYECRSSGCSKSSTGVVNDPCVNNSDCTTFLFCYVKEGDSFGVCLKRKGEGLACTSANECVIGLSCVDNICTRSRISDTLGAPCGVQPEKDEDGNDVVLECNRFSKLECGPSNVCQKMPTAANLQCSEFCDTDLGLYCDSLTHTCQWPKSAVTQCTSNEQCASLYCAAVPGAEDQEIMICQEPQCLPVHEE
;
A
#
# COMPACT_ATOMS: atom_id res chain seq x y z
N MET A 1 15.73 -57.78 51.43
CA MET A 1 16.45 -57.36 50.21
C MET A 1 15.62 -56.31 49.54
N LYS A 2 15.95 -55.03 49.77
CA LYS A 2 15.22 -53.87 49.21
C LYS A 2 15.92 -53.44 47.90
N LYS A 3 15.21 -53.53 46.77
CA LYS A 3 15.68 -53.00 45.48
C LYS A 3 15.39 -51.51 45.43
N LEU A 4 16.43 -50.71 45.36
CA LEU A 4 16.39 -49.27 45.16
C LEU A 4 16.26 -49.01 43.66
N LEU A 5 15.14 -48.38 43.23
CA LEU A 5 14.96 -47.92 41.88
C LEU A 5 15.48 -46.47 41.80
N PHE A 6 16.55 -46.25 41.06
CA PHE A 6 17.03 -44.93 40.66
C PHE A 6 16.24 -44.47 39.45
N VAL A 7 15.42 -43.44 39.64
CA VAL A 7 14.78 -42.73 38.53
C VAL A 7 15.72 -41.60 38.12
N LEU A 8 16.33 -41.72 36.94
CA LEU A 8 17.16 -40.71 36.34
C LEU A 8 16.25 -39.72 35.62
N ALA A 9 16.02 -38.53 36.18
CA ALA A 9 15.32 -37.44 35.52
C ALA A 9 16.30 -36.72 34.57
N ILE A 10 16.16 -36.97 33.26
CA ILE A 10 16.85 -36.21 32.22
C ILE A 10 16.10 -34.91 32.03
N ALA A 11 16.59 -33.83 32.56
CA ALA A 11 16.15 -32.49 32.28
C ALA A 11 16.68 -32.08 30.89
N LEU A 12 15.83 -32.19 29.87
CA LEU A 12 16.08 -31.58 28.55
C LEU A 12 15.96 -30.05 28.68
N VAL A 13 17.10 -29.41 28.78
CA VAL A 13 17.21 -27.94 28.65
C VAL A 13 17.05 -27.63 27.16
N PHE A 14 15.85 -27.30 26.75
CA PHE A 14 15.65 -26.63 25.47
C PHE A 14 16.21 -25.22 25.60
N SER A 15 17.44 -25.02 25.16
CA SER A 15 17.95 -23.69 24.82
C SER A 15 17.19 -23.21 23.59
N SER A 16 16.09 -22.52 23.82
CA SER A 16 15.48 -21.69 22.75
C SER A 16 16.48 -20.55 22.51
N CYS A 17 17.22 -20.64 21.41
CA CYS A 17 17.82 -19.48 20.77
C CYS A 17 16.67 -18.63 20.17
N GLY A 18 15.84 -18.07 21.03
CA GLY A 18 15.05 -16.90 20.74
C GLY A 18 16.02 -15.74 20.81
N GLY A 19 16.49 -15.28 19.68
CA GLY A 19 17.12 -13.96 19.60
C GLY A 19 16.04 -12.93 19.98
N ASP A 20 15.90 -12.65 21.26
CA ASP A 20 15.29 -11.42 21.74
C ASP A 20 16.16 -10.27 21.22
N SER A 21 15.90 -9.82 20.00
CA SER A 21 16.16 -8.44 19.63
C SER A 21 15.24 -7.60 20.50
N LYS A 22 15.61 -7.41 21.76
CA LYS A 22 15.23 -6.22 22.51
C LYS A 22 15.80 -5.06 21.70
N SER A 23 15.07 -4.60 20.69
CA SER A 23 15.17 -3.21 20.27
C SER A 23 14.98 -2.44 21.57
N SER A 24 16.05 -1.79 22.02
CA SER A 24 15.93 -0.76 23.05
C SER A 24 14.71 0.08 22.68
N GLU A 25 13.87 0.43 23.66
CA GLU A 25 12.84 1.46 23.57
C GLU A 25 13.51 2.82 23.30
N GLY A 26 14.38 2.91 22.33
CA GLY A 26 15.02 4.08 21.78
C GLY A 26 14.21 4.49 20.54
N ASP A 27 13.87 5.73 20.49
CA ASP A 27 13.09 6.46 19.51
C ASP A 27 13.10 5.82 18.11
N MET A 28 11.98 5.14 17.77
CA MET A 28 11.74 4.66 16.40
C MET A 28 11.70 5.89 15.50
N ASN A 29 12.45 5.87 14.43
CA ASN A 29 12.40 6.90 13.38
C ASN A 29 11.47 6.46 12.23
N THR A 30 11.26 7.36 11.26
CA THR A 30 10.43 7.11 10.09
C THR A 30 10.82 5.82 9.35
N ALA A 31 12.12 5.56 9.19
CA ALA A 31 12.59 4.34 8.53
C ALA A 31 12.18 3.07 9.31
N GLY A 32 12.40 3.07 10.62
CA GLY A 32 11.98 1.97 11.49
C GLY A 32 10.45 1.79 11.54
N PHE A 33 9.68 2.88 11.47
CA PHE A 33 8.22 2.81 11.36
C PHE A 33 7.80 2.08 10.09
N PHE A 34 8.31 2.48 8.92
CA PHE A 34 7.93 1.84 7.66
C PHE A 34 8.41 0.40 7.55
N GLU A 35 9.61 0.08 8.04
CA GLU A 35 10.08 -1.31 8.13
C GLU A 35 9.08 -2.16 8.93
N ARG A 36 8.74 -1.73 10.13
CA ARG A 36 7.79 -2.45 10.98
C ARG A 36 6.36 -2.45 10.42
N TYR A 37 5.94 -1.37 9.77
CA TYR A 37 4.65 -1.30 9.08
C TYR A 37 4.54 -2.36 7.99
N LEU A 38 5.54 -2.44 7.12
CA LEU A 38 5.57 -3.42 6.02
C LEU A 38 5.64 -4.84 6.53
N ASP A 39 6.49 -5.11 7.54
CA ASP A 39 6.59 -6.43 8.16
C ASP A 39 5.27 -6.85 8.80
N THR A 40 4.60 -5.93 9.50
CA THR A 40 3.30 -6.20 10.13
C THR A 40 2.22 -6.47 9.09
N LEU A 41 2.18 -5.65 8.03
CA LEU A 41 1.23 -5.79 6.93
C LEU A 41 1.41 -7.10 6.17
N CYS A 42 2.65 -7.44 5.82
CA CYS A 42 2.97 -8.69 5.15
C CYS A 42 2.65 -9.91 6.02
N SER A 43 2.95 -9.83 7.32
CA SER A 43 2.61 -10.88 8.29
C SER A 43 1.09 -11.04 8.47
N ALA A 44 0.35 -9.95 8.47
CA ALA A 44 -1.11 -9.96 8.50
C ALA A 44 -1.68 -10.60 7.23
N SER A 45 -1.13 -10.22 6.06
CA SER A 45 -1.54 -10.78 4.76
C SER A 45 -1.25 -12.28 4.64
N ALA A 46 -0.17 -12.76 5.23
CA ALA A 46 0.18 -14.19 5.23
C ALA A 46 -0.81 -15.07 6.02
N LYS A 47 -1.68 -14.48 6.84
CA LYS A 47 -2.77 -15.21 7.53
C LYS A 47 -3.92 -15.56 6.59
N CYS A 48 -4.08 -14.83 5.50
CA CYS A 48 -5.08 -15.14 4.49
C CYS A 48 -4.66 -16.41 3.74
N ALA A 49 -5.40 -17.50 3.91
CA ALA A 49 -5.06 -18.81 3.32
C ALA A 49 -4.93 -18.78 1.79
N SER A 50 -5.62 -17.86 1.14
CA SER A 50 -5.62 -17.65 -0.32
C SER A 50 -4.91 -16.36 -0.74
N GLY A 51 -4.19 -15.72 0.18
CA GLY A 51 -3.53 -14.44 -0.04
C GLY A 51 -2.34 -14.51 -1.00
N PHE A 52 -1.91 -13.35 -1.44
CA PHE A 52 -0.70 -13.18 -2.28
C PHE A 52 0.58 -13.48 -1.49
N VAL A 53 0.54 -13.32 -0.17
CA VAL A 53 1.67 -13.56 0.74
C VAL A 53 1.45 -14.87 1.47
N ASN A 54 2.47 -15.71 1.50
CA ASN A 54 2.49 -16.99 2.20
C ASN A 54 3.84 -17.17 2.91
N ALA A 55 4.04 -18.28 3.63
CA ALA A 55 5.26 -18.52 4.37
C ALA A 55 6.54 -18.54 3.51
N GLU A 56 6.43 -18.90 2.23
CA GLU A 56 7.58 -19.01 1.33
C GLU A 56 8.03 -17.65 0.80
N ASN A 57 7.09 -16.73 0.57
CA ASN A 57 7.37 -15.41 -0.01
C ASN A 57 7.29 -14.26 1.00
N LEU A 58 6.96 -14.53 2.26
CA LEU A 58 6.82 -13.52 3.31
C LEU A 58 8.04 -12.60 3.42
N SER A 59 9.25 -13.15 3.34
CA SER A 59 10.49 -12.37 3.44
C SER A 59 10.75 -11.41 2.28
N PHE A 60 10.11 -11.62 1.14
CA PHE A 60 10.21 -10.76 -0.04
C PHE A 60 9.15 -9.65 -0.05
N CYS A 61 8.04 -9.86 0.65
CA CYS A 61 6.88 -8.98 0.62
C CYS A 61 7.21 -7.51 0.95
N PRO A 62 7.93 -7.16 2.03
CA PRO A 62 8.26 -5.77 2.34
C PRO A 62 9.04 -5.07 1.22
N LYS A 63 10.05 -5.75 0.66
CA LYS A 63 10.84 -5.19 -0.44
C LYS A 63 10.02 -5.04 -1.72
N THR A 64 9.16 -6.01 -2.03
CA THR A 64 8.29 -5.95 -3.20
C THR A 64 7.36 -4.76 -3.13
N ILE A 65 6.78 -4.46 -1.97
CA ILE A 65 5.94 -3.27 -1.78
C ILE A 65 6.77 -1.99 -1.92
N LEU A 66 7.90 -1.90 -1.21
CA LEU A 66 8.74 -0.70 -1.19
C LEU A 66 9.31 -0.34 -2.57
N ASN A 67 9.70 -1.34 -3.36
CA ASN A 67 10.31 -1.13 -4.67
C ASN A 67 9.28 -1.14 -5.82
N SER A 68 8.01 -1.31 -5.50
CA SER A 68 6.93 -1.27 -6.47
C SER A 68 6.61 0.18 -6.83
N ALA A 69 6.49 0.48 -8.13
CA ALA A 69 5.95 1.75 -8.60
C ALA A 69 4.42 1.80 -8.53
N ILE A 70 3.79 0.88 -7.82
CA ILE A 70 2.34 0.85 -7.67
C ILE A 70 1.92 2.10 -6.89
N PRO A 71 1.03 2.93 -7.45
CA PRO A 71 0.44 4.04 -6.73
C PRO A 71 -0.34 3.52 -5.52
N PHE A 72 -0.19 4.17 -4.38
CA PHE A 72 -1.06 3.95 -3.25
C PHE A 72 -1.68 5.28 -2.82
N GLU A 73 -2.81 5.21 -2.19
CA GLU A 73 -3.44 6.40 -1.63
C GLU A 73 -2.59 6.87 -0.44
N GLY A 74 -2.12 8.12 -0.49
CA GLY A 74 -1.29 8.71 0.55
C GLY A 74 -2.05 8.91 1.87
N PHE A 75 -1.61 9.86 2.70
CA PHE A 75 -2.27 10.17 3.97
C PHE A 75 -3.53 11.03 3.81
N HIS A 76 -3.86 11.47 2.59
CA HIS A 76 -5.09 12.21 2.28
C HIS A 76 -5.83 11.55 1.13
N LYS A 77 -7.14 11.41 1.29
CA LYS A 77 -8.01 10.79 0.30
C LYS A 77 -7.88 11.48 -1.06
N GLY A 78 -7.63 10.68 -2.11
CA GLY A 78 -7.40 11.16 -3.47
C GLY A 78 -5.94 11.55 -3.77
N GLU A 79 -5.03 11.43 -2.80
CA GLU A 79 -3.61 11.59 -3.04
C GLU A 79 -3.02 10.26 -3.55
N SER A 80 -2.81 10.16 -4.85
CA SER A 80 -2.12 9.01 -5.44
C SER A 80 -0.62 9.29 -5.49
N VAL A 81 0.14 8.58 -4.67
CA VAL A 81 1.61 8.69 -4.62
C VAL A 81 2.24 7.30 -4.72
N ILE A 82 3.48 7.26 -5.16
CA ILE A 82 4.26 6.02 -5.08
C ILE A 82 4.76 5.86 -3.66
N PHE A 83 4.58 4.67 -3.08
CA PHE A 83 4.94 4.37 -1.70
C PHE A 83 6.38 4.79 -1.35
N LYS A 84 7.33 4.46 -2.24
CA LYS A 84 8.75 4.82 -2.08
C LYS A 84 8.95 6.33 -1.97
N HIS A 85 8.26 7.12 -2.79
CA HIS A 85 8.36 8.59 -2.72
C HIS A 85 7.88 9.12 -1.38
N LYS A 86 6.71 8.66 -0.92
CA LYS A 86 6.16 9.10 0.37
C LYS A 86 7.09 8.72 1.52
N TYR A 87 7.63 7.51 1.49
CA TYR A 87 8.63 7.06 2.45
C TYR A 87 9.86 7.98 2.47
N ASP A 88 10.45 8.27 1.30
CA ASP A 88 11.65 9.09 1.20
C ASP A 88 11.39 10.54 1.65
N MET A 89 10.23 11.11 1.29
CA MET A 89 9.83 12.45 1.72
C MET A 89 9.64 12.54 3.24
N LEU A 90 8.96 11.59 3.86
CA LEU A 90 8.74 11.57 5.31
C LEU A 90 10.05 11.36 6.07
N LYS A 91 10.91 10.45 5.60
CA LYS A 91 12.23 10.24 6.17
C LYS A 91 13.07 11.51 6.15
N ASN A 92 13.14 12.18 5.00
CA ASN A 92 13.89 13.43 4.86
C ASN A 92 13.32 14.54 5.77
N ALA A 93 11.98 14.69 5.82
CA ALA A 93 11.35 15.69 6.68
C ALA A 93 11.64 15.46 8.18
N GLU A 94 11.75 14.19 8.61
CA GLU A 94 12.19 13.86 9.98
C GLU A 94 13.66 14.21 10.20
N GLU A 95 14.56 13.85 9.27
CA GLU A 95 16.00 14.11 9.36
C GLU A 95 16.31 15.60 9.50
N ILE A 96 15.57 16.46 8.79
CA ILE A 96 15.69 17.94 8.93
C ILE A 96 14.82 18.53 10.04
N GLY A 97 14.16 17.69 10.83
CA GLY A 97 13.43 18.08 12.02
C GLY A 97 12.06 18.73 11.79
N ARG A 98 11.47 18.61 10.60
CA ARG A 98 10.15 19.19 10.26
C ARG A 98 8.96 18.37 10.77
N LEU A 99 9.18 17.09 11.06
CA LEU A 99 8.18 16.23 11.67
C LEU A 99 8.79 15.34 12.75
N SER A 100 7.96 14.62 13.47
CA SER A 100 8.33 13.58 14.43
C SER A 100 7.26 12.50 14.44
N LEU A 101 7.60 11.31 14.92
CA LEU A 101 6.66 10.22 15.12
C LEU A 101 5.93 10.33 16.46
N ASP A 102 4.64 10.00 16.43
CA ASP A 102 3.86 9.70 17.63
C ASP A 102 3.91 8.19 17.88
N MET A 103 4.73 7.78 18.85
CA MET A 103 4.95 6.37 19.15
C MET A 103 3.68 5.65 19.61
N GLN A 104 2.78 6.34 20.32
CA GLN A 104 1.53 5.75 20.77
C GLN A 104 0.61 5.46 19.57
N GLN A 105 0.54 6.38 18.63
CA GLN A 105 -0.23 6.18 17.39
C GLN A 105 0.41 5.09 16.53
N ALA A 106 1.75 5.04 16.43
CA ALA A 106 2.46 3.99 15.70
C ALA A 106 2.14 2.58 16.25
N GLU A 107 2.20 2.39 17.56
CA GLU A 107 1.84 1.11 18.19
C GLU A 107 0.36 0.75 17.97
N SER A 108 -0.54 1.74 18.05
CA SER A 108 -1.96 1.53 17.74
C SER A 108 -2.16 1.12 16.27
N CYS A 109 -1.46 1.77 15.33
CA CYS A 109 -1.45 1.43 13.92
C CYS A 109 -1.02 -0.03 13.69
N PHE A 110 0.11 -0.46 14.24
CA PHE A 110 0.60 -1.84 14.13
C PHE A 110 -0.38 -2.85 14.76
N SER A 111 -0.97 -2.51 15.90
CA SER A 111 -1.97 -3.36 16.56
C SER A 111 -3.18 -3.61 15.67
N ILE A 112 -3.71 -2.56 15.03
CA ILE A 112 -4.84 -2.69 14.10
C ILE A 112 -4.46 -3.54 12.89
N ILE A 113 -3.34 -3.22 12.23
CA ILE A 113 -2.86 -3.98 11.05
C ILE A 113 -2.68 -5.45 11.39
N SER A 114 -2.10 -5.78 12.56
CA SER A 114 -1.87 -7.16 12.97
C SER A 114 -3.14 -7.98 13.15
N GLN A 115 -4.29 -7.33 13.36
CA GLN A 115 -5.61 -7.95 13.51
C GLN A 115 -6.37 -8.06 12.18
N MET A 116 -5.84 -7.42 11.13
CA MET A 116 -6.38 -7.52 9.78
C MET A 116 -5.91 -8.81 9.13
N GLU A 117 -6.65 -9.27 8.13
CA GLU A 117 -6.28 -10.41 7.29
C GLU A 117 -6.44 -10.03 5.80
N PRO A 118 -5.69 -9.01 5.32
CA PRO A 118 -5.80 -8.62 3.92
C PRO A 118 -5.17 -9.71 3.05
N CYS A 119 -5.90 -10.19 2.05
CA CYS A 119 -5.37 -11.19 1.14
C CYS A 119 -4.36 -10.60 0.14
N ASN A 120 -4.43 -9.28 -0.09
CA ASN A 120 -3.45 -8.54 -0.87
C ASN A 120 -2.94 -7.33 -0.04
N PRO A 121 -1.66 -7.28 0.32
CA PRO A 121 -1.13 -6.16 1.10
C PRO A 121 -1.14 -4.82 0.34
N LEU A 122 -1.16 -4.84 -1.00
CA LEU A 122 -1.18 -3.63 -1.82
C LEU A 122 -2.53 -2.90 -1.78
N ASP A 123 -3.60 -3.59 -1.38
CA ASP A 123 -4.94 -3.00 -1.29
C ASP A 123 -5.20 -2.34 0.08
N VAL A 124 -4.23 -2.39 1.00
CA VAL A 124 -4.32 -1.74 2.32
C VAL A 124 -3.74 -0.35 2.23
N GLN A 125 -4.59 0.64 2.42
CA GLN A 125 -4.18 2.04 2.41
C GLN A 125 -3.98 2.54 3.85
N LEU A 126 -2.91 3.29 4.09
CA LEU A 126 -2.63 3.86 5.43
C LEU A 126 -3.75 4.76 5.93
N LEU A 127 -4.42 5.47 5.03
CA LEU A 127 -5.54 6.37 5.36
C LEU A 127 -6.80 5.66 5.84
N ASP A 128 -6.99 4.42 5.41
CA ASP A 128 -8.13 3.63 5.84
C ASP A 128 -8.02 3.18 7.31
N ILE A 129 -6.86 3.43 7.91
CA ILE A 129 -6.56 3.11 9.30
C ILE A 129 -6.33 4.44 10.05
N PRO A 130 -7.34 4.97 10.76
CA PRO A 130 -7.24 6.27 11.42
C PRO A 130 -6.05 6.41 12.37
N GLU A 131 -5.66 5.30 13.02
CA GLU A 131 -4.51 5.23 13.90
C GLU A 131 -3.20 5.45 13.13
N CYS A 132 -3.12 4.93 11.88
CA CYS A 132 -1.95 5.10 11.03
C CYS A 132 -1.85 6.51 10.44
N ALA A 133 -2.98 7.12 10.11
CA ALA A 133 -3.03 8.46 9.53
C ALA A 133 -2.48 9.56 10.48
N ASN A 134 -2.47 9.29 11.79
CA ASN A 134 -2.04 10.24 12.81
C ASN A 134 -0.64 9.95 13.39
N VAL A 135 0.13 9.07 12.78
CA VAL A 135 1.47 8.69 13.26
C VAL A 135 2.49 9.82 13.11
N PHE A 136 2.40 10.60 12.03
CA PHE A 136 3.33 11.68 11.77
C PHE A 136 2.81 13.00 12.34
N LYS A 137 3.64 13.68 13.11
CA LYS A 137 3.34 14.97 13.75
C LYS A 137 4.20 16.06 13.17
N GLY A 138 3.63 16.87 12.30
CA GLY A 138 4.26 18.04 11.75
C GLY A 138 4.60 19.10 12.80
N LYS A 139 5.66 19.84 12.57
CA LYS A 139 6.11 20.93 13.45
C LYS A 139 5.84 22.31 12.84
N GLY A 140 5.60 22.38 11.51
CA GLY A 140 5.31 23.61 10.80
C GLY A 140 4.05 24.30 11.31
N LEU A 141 4.14 25.57 11.60
CA LEU A 141 3.04 26.43 12.00
C LEU A 141 2.34 27.01 10.77
N LEU A 142 1.20 27.64 10.97
CA LEU A 142 0.47 28.35 9.91
C LEU A 142 1.41 29.32 9.17
N ARG A 143 1.48 29.20 7.84
CA ARG A 143 2.34 29.94 6.89
C ARG A 143 3.81 29.53 6.86
N ASP A 144 4.26 28.59 7.70
CA ASP A 144 5.60 28.05 7.54
C ASP A 144 5.72 27.32 6.20
N GLU A 145 6.92 27.31 5.64
CA GLU A 145 7.23 26.55 4.45
C GLU A 145 7.04 25.05 4.69
N CYS A 146 6.54 24.35 3.69
CA CYS A 146 6.33 22.91 3.74
C CYS A 146 6.52 22.27 2.35
N TYR A 147 6.78 20.98 2.35
CA TYR A 147 6.95 20.15 1.14
C TYR A 147 5.91 19.04 1.05
N GLN A 148 5.23 18.73 2.15
CA GLN A 148 4.14 17.77 2.23
C GLN A 148 3.24 18.06 3.43
N ASP A 149 2.04 17.48 3.41
CA ASP A 149 0.99 17.78 4.40
C ASP A 149 1.41 17.45 5.82
N GLU A 150 2.13 16.33 6.01
CA GLU A 150 2.53 15.82 7.32
C GLU A 150 3.56 16.71 8.03
N GLU A 151 4.17 17.67 7.35
CA GLU A 151 5.04 18.66 7.98
C GLU A 151 4.26 19.74 8.73
N CYS A 152 2.99 19.94 8.41
CA CYS A 152 2.15 20.96 9.01
C CYS A 152 1.47 20.47 10.28
N ARG A 153 1.61 21.20 11.40
CA ARG A 153 1.20 20.77 12.73
C ARG A 153 -0.29 20.49 12.90
N ASN A 154 -1.16 21.31 12.31
CA ASN A 154 -2.61 21.19 12.40
C ASN A 154 -3.27 21.57 11.07
N GLY A 155 -2.58 21.29 9.97
CA GLY A 155 -3.00 21.74 8.66
C GLY A 155 -2.38 20.90 7.55
N TRP A 156 -2.40 21.42 6.36
CA TRP A 156 -1.86 20.78 5.18
C TRP A 156 -0.98 21.74 4.39
N CYS A 157 -0.13 21.20 3.54
CA CYS A 157 0.81 21.97 2.73
C CYS A 157 0.15 22.45 1.44
N ASN A 158 -0.14 23.74 1.36
CA ASN A 158 -0.72 24.34 0.17
C ASN A 158 0.37 24.70 -0.85
N MET A 159 0.59 23.79 -1.79
CA MET A 159 1.48 23.98 -2.94
C MET A 159 0.69 24.51 -4.13
N ARG A 160 0.45 25.83 -4.16
CA ARG A 160 -0.31 26.47 -5.25
C ARG A 160 0.39 26.25 -6.59
N GLY A 161 -0.32 25.57 -7.51
CA GLY A 161 0.19 25.28 -8.84
C GLY A 161 1.35 24.27 -8.89
N GLY A 162 1.52 23.45 -7.83
CA GLY A 162 2.60 22.45 -7.76
C GLY A 162 3.99 23.05 -7.50
N VAL A 163 4.06 24.32 -7.06
CA VAL A 163 5.35 24.98 -6.79
C VAL A 163 5.78 24.72 -5.36
N CYS A 164 7.02 24.26 -5.18
CA CYS A 164 7.66 24.05 -3.88
C CYS A 164 8.65 25.15 -3.54
N PRO A 165 8.80 25.49 -2.26
CA PRO A 165 7.99 25.02 -1.12
C PRO A 165 6.57 25.60 -1.15
N GLY A 166 5.62 24.86 -0.57
CA GLY A 166 4.30 25.35 -0.23
C GLY A 166 4.27 26.11 1.09
N SER A 167 3.08 26.37 1.59
CA SER A 167 2.89 26.95 2.93
C SER A 167 1.84 26.19 3.72
N CYS A 168 2.08 25.99 5.00
CA CYS A 168 1.12 25.36 5.90
C CYS A 168 -0.15 26.22 6.02
N VAL A 169 -1.31 25.60 5.79
CA VAL A 169 -2.62 26.22 5.96
C VAL A 169 -3.50 25.32 6.81
N ASP A 170 -4.45 25.92 7.54
CA ASP A 170 -5.33 25.16 8.41
C ASP A 170 -6.29 24.28 7.61
N TYR A 171 -6.59 23.09 8.15
CA TYR A 171 -7.70 22.29 7.68
C TYR A 171 -9.03 22.99 7.93
N LYS A 172 -9.96 22.84 6.99
CA LYS A 172 -11.35 23.21 7.23
C LYS A 172 -11.95 22.27 8.28
N GLN A 173 -12.67 22.89 9.23
CA GLN A 173 -13.36 22.17 10.30
C GLN A 173 -14.69 21.58 9.81
N PRO A 174 -15.29 20.64 10.57
CA PRO A 174 -16.62 20.11 10.24
C PRO A 174 -17.62 21.24 9.96
N ASP A 175 -18.46 21.03 8.96
CA ASP A 175 -19.51 21.95 8.49
C ASP A 175 -19.01 23.29 7.93
N GLN A 176 -17.71 23.55 7.91
CA GLN A 176 -17.19 24.73 7.23
C GLN A 176 -17.30 24.59 5.71
N SER A 177 -17.69 25.66 5.04
CA SER A 177 -17.70 25.72 3.59
C SER A 177 -16.28 25.49 3.04
N CYS A 178 -16.16 24.67 2.03
CA CYS A 178 -14.89 24.33 1.41
C CYS A 178 -15.02 24.31 -0.12
N ASN A 179 -13.90 24.50 -0.77
CA ASN A 179 -13.70 24.27 -2.20
C ASN A 179 -12.78 23.07 -2.37
N SER A 180 -13.28 21.98 -2.97
CA SER A 180 -12.56 20.71 -3.09
C SER A 180 -11.22 20.82 -3.85
N SER A 181 -11.03 21.86 -4.66
CA SER A 181 -9.76 22.12 -5.37
C SER A 181 -8.77 23.01 -4.59
N LEU A 182 -9.21 23.68 -3.53
CA LEU A 182 -8.43 24.69 -2.81
C LEU A 182 -8.31 24.42 -1.31
N ASP A 183 -9.18 23.59 -0.76
CA ASP A 183 -9.28 23.36 0.67
C ASP A 183 -9.21 21.85 0.97
N LYS A 184 -8.54 21.50 2.06
CA LYS A 184 -8.62 20.15 2.65
C LYS A 184 -9.36 20.21 3.98
N CYS A 185 -10.21 19.23 4.21
CA CYS A 185 -10.88 19.05 5.48
C CYS A 185 -10.00 18.27 6.46
N ILE A 186 -10.26 18.40 7.78
CA ILE A 186 -9.56 17.58 8.78
C ILE A 186 -9.71 16.09 8.45
N ILE A 187 -8.77 15.28 8.91
CA ILE A 187 -8.76 13.83 8.72
C ILE A 187 -10.12 13.25 9.15
N GLY A 188 -10.71 12.39 8.34
CA GLY A 188 -12.04 11.83 8.55
C GLY A 188 -13.19 12.71 8.01
N TYR A 189 -12.87 13.82 7.33
CA TYR A 189 -13.86 14.66 6.64
C TYR A 189 -13.42 14.93 5.20
N GLU A 190 -14.38 15.08 4.30
CA GLU A 190 -14.17 15.41 2.91
C GLU A 190 -14.97 16.65 2.50
N CYS A 191 -14.45 17.39 1.52
CA CYS A 191 -15.11 18.56 1.01
C CYS A 191 -16.23 18.16 0.03
N ARG A 192 -17.47 18.36 0.45
CA ARG A 192 -18.68 18.17 -0.38
C ARG A 192 -19.34 19.51 -0.67
N SER A 193 -20.37 19.52 -1.48
CA SER A 193 -21.09 20.74 -1.89
C SER A 193 -21.59 21.61 -0.76
N SER A 194 -21.84 21.05 0.43
CA SER A 194 -22.31 21.74 1.63
C SER A 194 -21.21 22.16 2.60
N GLY A 195 -19.96 21.76 2.35
CA GLY A 195 -18.83 21.97 3.25
C GLY A 195 -18.14 20.68 3.66
N CYS A 196 -17.26 20.76 4.66
CA CYS A 196 -16.57 19.59 5.21
C CYS A 196 -17.55 18.70 5.95
N SER A 197 -17.95 17.64 5.32
CA SER A 197 -18.80 16.58 5.89
C SER A 197 -17.95 15.36 6.21
N LYS A 198 -18.37 14.63 7.25
CA LYS A 198 -17.68 13.42 7.69
C LYS A 198 -17.46 12.52 6.48
N SER A 199 -16.22 12.21 6.17
CA SER A 199 -15.92 11.17 5.22
C SER A 199 -16.47 9.88 5.80
N SER A 200 -17.17 9.13 4.99
CA SER A 200 -17.81 7.91 5.40
C SER A 200 -16.79 6.86 5.79
N THR A 201 -16.40 6.89 7.05
CA THR A 201 -15.66 5.81 7.70
C THR A 201 -16.64 5.00 8.53
N GLY A 202 -17.70 4.52 7.87
CA GLY A 202 -18.72 3.70 8.53
C GLY A 202 -18.07 2.47 9.14
N VAL A 203 -18.20 2.31 10.45
CA VAL A 203 -17.83 1.08 11.15
C VAL A 203 -18.94 0.04 11.00
N VAL A 204 -18.70 -1.17 11.47
CA VAL A 204 -19.69 -2.26 11.40
C VAL A 204 -21.05 -1.82 11.98
N ASN A 205 -22.10 -2.03 11.20
CA ASN A 205 -23.49 -1.64 11.43
C ASN A 205 -23.82 -0.15 11.25
N ASP A 206 -22.88 0.69 10.83
CA ASP A 206 -23.22 2.07 10.45
C ASP A 206 -24.05 2.08 9.16
N PRO A 207 -24.97 3.05 9.01
CA PRO A 207 -25.74 3.19 7.79
C PRO A 207 -24.87 3.59 6.61
N CYS A 208 -25.16 3.05 5.44
CA CYS A 208 -24.45 3.34 4.19
C CYS A 208 -25.41 3.38 2.99
N VAL A 209 -24.99 4.03 1.92
CA VAL A 209 -25.67 4.04 0.62
C VAL A 209 -24.85 3.25 -0.42
N ASN A 210 -23.52 3.29 -0.29
CA ASN A 210 -22.60 2.60 -1.17
C ASN A 210 -21.33 2.18 -0.42
N ASN A 211 -20.43 1.42 -1.07
CA ASN A 211 -19.24 0.88 -0.43
C ASN A 211 -18.26 1.95 0.07
N SER A 212 -18.23 3.13 -0.58
CA SER A 212 -17.37 4.23 -0.12
C SER A 212 -17.82 4.85 1.19
N ASP A 213 -19.02 4.50 1.67
CA ASP A 213 -19.54 4.92 2.97
C ASP A 213 -19.01 4.05 4.11
N CYS A 214 -18.36 2.95 3.82
CA CYS A 214 -17.80 2.01 4.79
C CYS A 214 -16.26 2.07 4.74
N THR A 215 -15.62 1.72 5.86
CA THR A 215 -14.15 1.53 5.83
C THR A 215 -13.76 0.43 4.83
N THR A 216 -12.57 0.45 4.31
CA THR A 216 -12.08 -0.46 3.24
C THR A 216 -12.29 -1.95 3.55
N PHE A 217 -12.29 -2.33 4.83
CA PHE A 217 -12.51 -3.74 5.25
C PHE A 217 -13.96 -4.12 5.42
N LEU A 218 -14.87 -3.19 5.14
CA LEU A 218 -16.30 -3.39 5.18
C LEU A 218 -16.89 -3.20 3.78
N PHE A 219 -18.10 -3.66 3.60
CA PHE A 219 -18.89 -3.38 2.41
C PHE A 219 -20.29 -2.91 2.82
N CYS A 220 -20.90 -2.11 1.96
CA CYS A 220 -22.27 -1.66 2.18
C CYS A 220 -23.25 -2.73 1.71
N TYR A 221 -23.89 -3.39 2.64
CA TYR A 221 -24.97 -4.32 2.33
C TYR A 221 -26.30 -3.58 2.26
N VAL A 222 -26.83 -3.41 1.07
CA VAL A 222 -28.17 -2.84 0.81
C VAL A 222 -29.09 -4.00 0.46
N LYS A 223 -30.15 -4.19 1.27
CA LYS A 223 -31.15 -5.20 0.98
C LYS A 223 -31.96 -4.78 -0.25
N GLU A 224 -32.33 -5.75 -1.07
CA GLU A 224 -33.14 -5.50 -2.28
C GLU A 224 -34.44 -4.74 -1.93
N GLY A 225 -34.62 -3.58 -2.60
CA GLY A 225 -35.76 -2.67 -2.36
C GLY A 225 -35.50 -1.56 -1.31
N ASP A 226 -34.41 -1.60 -0.56
CA ASP A 226 -34.05 -0.57 0.41
C ASP A 226 -33.17 0.51 -0.25
N SER A 227 -33.32 1.78 0.22
CA SER A 227 -32.47 2.89 -0.24
C SER A 227 -31.20 3.06 0.60
N PHE A 228 -31.09 2.38 1.72
CA PHE A 228 -29.98 2.45 2.66
C PHE A 228 -29.63 1.04 3.12
N GLY A 229 -28.35 0.82 3.36
CA GLY A 229 -27.80 -0.42 3.87
C GLY A 229 -27.05 -0.22 5.19
N VAL A 230 -26.27 -1.22 5.55
CA VAL A 230 -25.39 -1.22 6.72
C VAL A 230 -24.00 -1.72 6.32
N CYS A 231 -22.97 -1.15 6.92
CA CYS A 231 -21.59 -1.60 6.74
C CYS A 231 -21.39 -2.95 7.42
N LEU A 232 -21.05 -3.99 6.65
CA LEU A 232 -20.78 -5.34 7.14
C LEU A 232 -19.33 -5.74 6.85
N LYS A 233 -18.81 -6.67 7.64
CA LYS A 233 -17.51 -7.28 7.40
C LYS A 233 -17.51 -8.02 6.05
N ARG A 234 -16.43 -7.88 5.29
CA ARG A 234 -16.22 -8.64 4.07
C ARG A 234 -16.10 -10.13 4.38
N LYS A 235 -16.52 -10.93 3.44
CA LYS A 235 -16.59 -12.40 3.55
C LYS A 235 -15.25 -13.02 3.13
N GLY A 236 -14.77 -13.95 3.94
CA GLY A 236 -13.55 -14.72 3.63
C GLY A 236 -13.76 -15.74 2.51
N GLU A 237 -12.67 -16.38 2.10
CA GLU A 237 -12.68 -17.42 1.09
C GLU A 237 -13.63 -18.57 1.44
N GLY A 238 -14.31 -19.11 0.43
CA GLY A 238 -15.29 -20.19 0.57
C GLY A 238 -16.66 -19.76 1.10
N LEU A 239 -16.83 -18.47 1.48
CA LEU A 239 -18.15 -17.97 1.93
C LEU A 239 -18.97 -17.49 0.73
N ALA A 240 -20.31 -17.68 0.86
CA ALA A 240 -21.25 -17.29 -0.19
C ALA A 240 -21.28 -15.77 -0.37
N CYS A 241 -21.24 -15.31 -1.62
CA CYS A 241 -21.31 -13.92 -2.03
C CYS A 241 -22.32 -13.71 -3.17
N THR A 242 -22.74 -12.48 -3.38
CA THR A 242 -23.54 -12.04 -4.51
C THR A 242 -22.79 -11.01 -5.37
N SER A 243 -21.71 -10.44 -4.85
CA SER A 243 -20.84 -9.52 -5.58
C SER A 243 -19.39 -9.58 -5.05
N ALA A 244 -18.43 -9.18 -5.86
CA ALA A 244 -17.02 -9.14 -5.46
C ALA A 244 -16.77 -8.20 -4.26
N ASN A 245 -17.58 -7.15 -4.10
CA ASN A 245 -17.46 -6.20 -3.00
C ASN A 245 -17.74 -6.82 -1.62
N GLU A 246 -18.45 -7.95 -1.59
CA GLU A 246 -18.72 -8.67 -0.34
C GLU A 246 -17.51 -9.48 0.14
N CYS A 247 -16.59 -9.78 -0.76
CA CYS A 247 -15.42 -10.59 -0.45
C CYS A 247 -14.29 -9.75 0.13
N VAL A 248 -13.47 -10.37 0.98
CA VAL A 248 -12.21 -9.78 1.43
C VAL A 248 -11.40 -9.33 0.22
N ILE A 249 -10.77 -8.17 0.36
CA ILE A 249 -9.94 -7.57 -0.69
C ILE A 249 -8.91 -8.60 -1.20
N GLY A 250 -8.82 -8.74 -2.53
CA GLY A 250 -8.01 -9.78 -3.17
C GLY A 250 -8.76 -11.08 -3.48
N LEU A 251 -10.03 -11.20 -3.06
CA LEU A 251 -10.93 -12.28 -3.49
C LEU A 251 -11.97 -11.76 -4.48
N SER A 252 -12.39 -12.62 -5.40
CA SER A 252 -13.50 -12.39 -6.33
C SER A 252 -14.71 -13.23 -5.94
N CYS A 253 -15.92 -12.79 -6.33
CA CYS A 253 -17.13 -13.59 -6.20
C CYS A 253 -17.31 -14.39 -7.47
N VAL A 254 -16.96 -15.67 -7.45
CA VAL A 254 -17.11 -16.60 -8.57
C VAL A 254 -18.05 -17.71 -8.14
N ASP A 255 -19.04 -18.04 -8.97
CA ASP A 255 -20.07 -19.04 -8.66
C ASP A 255 -20.76 -18.81 -7.29
N ASN A 256 -21.00 -17.54 -6.95
CA ASN A 256 -21.56 -17.10 -5.67
C ASN A 256 -20.72 -17.48 -4.44
N ILE A 257 -19.41 -17.70 -4.59
CA ILE A 257 -18.49 -18.01 -3.52
C ILE A 257 -17.29 -17.08 -3.64
N CYS A 258 -16.86 -16.50 -2.50
CA CYS A 258 -15.61 -15.73 -2.45
C CYS A 258 -14.45 -16.67 -2.71
N THR A 259 -13.79 -16.49 -3.84
CA THR A 259 -12.65 -17.30 -4.27
C THR A 259 -11.45 -16.40 -4.52
N ARG A 260 -10.27 -16.99 -4.46
CA ARG A 260 -9.04 -16.32 -4.83
C ARG A 260 -9.14 -15.81 -6.27
N SER A 261 -8.96 -14.51 -6.49
CA SER A 261 -8.86 -14.02 -7.85
C SER A 261 -7.63 -14.60 -8.51
N ARG A 262 -7.85 -15.40 -9.49
CA ARG A 262 -7.10 -15.66 -10.73
C ARG A 262 -5.57 -15.53 -10.68
N ILE A 263 -4.94 -15.70 -9.49
CA ILE A 263 -3.50 -15.57 -9.30
C ILE A 263 -2.92 -16.94 -8.93
N SER A 264 -1.86 -17.32 -9.61
CA SER A 264 -1.18 -18.59 -9.37
C SER A 264 0.19 -18.41 -8.74
N ASP A 265 0.46 -19.17 -7.69
CA ASP A 265 1.78 -19.32 -7.05
C ASP A 265 2.60 -20.44 -7.68
N THR A 266 2.03 -21.16 -8.64
CA THR A 266 2.62 -22.40 -9.14
C THR A 266 3.39 -22.14 -10.42
N LEU A 267 4.67 -22.47 -10.42
CA LEU A 267 5.50 -22.47 -11.61
C LEU A 267 4.91 -23.42 -12.67
N GLY A 268 4.75 -22.93 -13.90
CA GLY A 268 4.16 -23.70 -15.00
C GLY A 268 2.62 -23.67 -15.03
N ALA A 269 1.95 -23.02 -14.07
CA ALA A 269 0.50 -22.85 -14.12
C ALA A 269 0.10 -21.92 -15.28
N PRO A 270 -1.08 -22.11 -15.89
CA PRO A 270 -1.57 -21.24 -16.95
C PRO A 270 -1.74 -19.82 -16.45
N CYS A 271 -1.47 -18.84 -17.32
CA CYS A 271 -1.66 -17.41 -17.07
C CYS A 271 -2.06 -16.68 -18.37
N GLY A 272 -2.30 -15.36 -18.28
CA GLY A 272 -2.79 -14.56 -19.40
C GLY A 272 -4.28 -14.73 -19.66
N VAL A 273 -4.73 -14.25 -20.81
CA VAL A 273 -6.13 -14.35 -21.22
C VAL A 273 -6.50 -15.81 -21.50
N GLN A 274 -7.49 -16.31 -20.78
CA GLN A 274 -7.98 -17.68 -20.96
C GLN A 274 -8.98 -17.75 -22.12
N PRO A 275 -9.09 -18.91 -22.80
CA PRO A 275 -10.06 -19.09 -23.89
C PRO A 275 -11.51 -19.10 -23.38
N GLU A 276 -11.70 -19.40 -22.10
CA GLU A 276 -13.00 -19.40 -21.44
C GLU A 276 -13.34 -17.98 -20.99
N LYS A 277 -14.59 -17.59 -21.17
CA LYS A 277 -15.13 -16.32 -20.69
C LYS A 277 -15.85 -16.53 -19.37
N ASP A 278 -15.91 -15.48 -18.55
CA ASP A 278 -16.73 -15.49 -17.35
C ASP A 278 -18.24 -15.50 -17.71
N GLU A 279 -19.10 -15.61 -16.69
CA GLU A 279 -20.56 -15.66 -16.87
C GLU A 279 -21.14 -14.40 -17.54
N ASP A 280 -20.44 -13.25 -17.41
CA ASP A 280 -20.81 -11.98 -18.02
C ASP A 280 -20.24 -11.82 -19.44
N GLY A 281 -19.48 -12.81 -19.94
CA GLY A 281 -18.87 -12.81 -21.25
C GLY A 281 -17.55 -12.04 -21.35
N ASN A 282 -16.96 -11.63 -20.23
CA ASN A 282 -15.66 -10.96 -20.18
C ASN A 282 -14.52 -11.97 -20.27
N ASP A 283 -13.34 -11.49 -20.69
CA ASP A 283 -12.15 -12.30 -20.73
C ASP A 283 -11.66 -12.66 -19.31
N VAL A 284 -11.41 -13.93 -19.07
CA VAL A 284 -10.78 -14.43 -17.84
C VAL A 284 -9.28 -14.23 -17.96
N VAL A 285 -8.70 -13.39 -17.11
CA VAL A 285 -7.24 -13.19 -17.05
C VAL A 285 -6.70 -13.89 -15.80
N LEU A 286 -5.76 -14.80 -15.98
CA LEU A 286 -5.02 -15.42 -14.87
C LEU A 286 -3.67 -14.74 -14.72
N GLU A 287 -3.32 -14.38 -13.51
CA GLU A 287 -2.06 -13.70 -13.19
C GLU A 287 -1.12 -14.63 -12.41
N CYS A 288 0.17 -14.36 -12.50
CA CYS A 288 1.17 -15.03 -11.69
C CYS A 288 1.50 -14.18 -10.45
N ASN A 289 1.73 -14.86 -9.33
CA ASN A 289 1.99 -14.15 -8.08
C ASN A 289 3.39 -13.50 -8.08
N ARG A 290 3.41 -12.16 -8.16
CA ARG A 290 4.65 -11.37 -8.13
C ARG A 290 5.41 -11.49 -6.81
N PHE A 291 4.73 -11.70 -5.68
CA PHE A 291 5.39 -11.94 -4.40
C PHE A 291 6.11 -13.28 -4.35
N SER A 292 5.69 -14.23 -5.16
CA SER A 292 6.37 -15.52 -5.40
C SER A 292 7.43 -15.44 -6.49
N LYS A 293 7.78 -14.21 -6.96
CA LYS A 293 8.74 -13.96 -8.05
C LYS A 293 8.36 -14.67 -9.34
N LEU A 294 7.06 -14.68 -9.65
CA LEU A 294 6.52 -15.24 -10.89
C LEU A 294 5.98 -14.15 -11.79
N GLU A 295 6.19 -14.31 -13.11
CA GLU A 295 5.56 -13.53 -14.17
C GLU A 295 4.89 -14.44 -15.19
N CYS A 296 3.95 -13.90 -15.97
CA CYS A 296 3.34 -14.64 -17.07
C CYS A 296 4.26 -14.62 -18.29
N GLY A 297 4.81 -15.77 -18.62
CA GLY A 297 5.73 -15.92 -19.75
C GLY A 297 5.04 -15.93 -21.11
N PRO A 298 5.82 -15.87 -22.22
CA PRO A 298 5.29 -15.84 -23.59
C PRO A 298 4.45 -17.07 -23.96
N SER A 299 4.62 -18.17 -23.22
CA SER A 299 3.85 -19.41 -23.42
C SER A 299 2.54 -19.43 -22.63
N ASN A 300 2.11 -18.32 -22.05
CA ASN A 300 0.95 -18.21 -21.16
C ASN A 300 1.03 -19.16 -19.95
N VAL A 301 2.23 -19.35 -19.40
CA VAL A 301 2.46 -20.08 -18.15
C VAL A 301 3.32 -19.26 -17.21
N CYS A 302 3.07 -19.42 -15.91
CA CYS A 302 3.85 -18.76 -14.87
C CYS A 302 5.30 -19.25 -14.88
N GLN A 303 6.22 -18.34 -15.04
CA GLN A 303 7.66 -18.55 -15.00
C GLN A 303 8.32 -17.70 -13.94
N LYS A 304 9.55 -18.02 -13.58
CA LYS A 304 10.32 -17.17 -12.64
C LYS A 304 10.65 -15.84 -13.30
N MET A 305 10.50 -14.76 -12.54
CA MET A 305 10.96 -13.43 -12.97
C MET A 305 12.45 -13.46 -13.30
N PRO A 306 12.86 -12.79 -14.38
CA PRO A 306 14.28 -12.64 -14.70
C PRO A 306 15.03 -11.88 -13.61
N THR A 307 16.21 -12.38 -13.25
CA THR A 307 17.06 -11.86 -12.16
C THR A 307 18.31 -11.14 -12.63
N ALA A 308 18.42 -10.82 -13.92
CA ALA A 308 19.57 -10.08 -14.46
C ALA A 308 19.16 -9.15 -15.60
N ALA A 309 19.89 -8.06 -15.76
CA ALA A 309 19.72 -7.18 -16.91
C ALA A 309 19.96 -7.92 -18.24
N ASN A 310 19.26 -7.47 -19.28
CA ASN A 310 19.24 -8.04 -20.63
C ASN A 310 18.62 -9.44 -20.76
N LEU A 311 18.08 -10.03 -19.68
CA LEU A 311 17.24 -11.22 -19.80
C LEU A 311 15.87 -10.83 -20.32
N GLN A 312 15.25 -11.74 -21.07
CA GLN A 312 13.91 -11.54 -21.61
C GLN A 312 12.90 -11.55 -20.48
N CYS A 313 11.98 -10.59 -20.51
CA CYS A 313 10.83 -10.47 -19.59
C CYS A 313 9.54 -10.29 -20.37
N SER A 314 8.42 -10.62 -19.76
CA SER A 314 7.09 -10.38 -20.34
C SER A 314 6.44 -9.13 -19.75
N GLU A 315 6.44 -9.01 -18.44
CA GLU A 315 5.83 -7.88 -17.72
C GLU A 315 6.73 -7.34 -16.61
N PHE A 316 7.41 -8.23 -15.90
CA PHE A 316 8.14 -7.88 -14.68
C PHE A 316 9.56 -8.45 -14.71
N CYS A 317 10.44 -7.75 -14.01
CA CYS A 317 11.75 -8.25 -13.61
C CYS A 317 11.79 -8.34 -12.08
N ASP A 318 12.81 -8.97 -11.52
CA ASP A 318 12.96 -9.01 -10.07
C ASP A 318 13.21 -7.60 -9.53
N THR A 319 12.16 -7.02 -8.94
CA THR A 319 12.17 -5.66 -8.37
C THR A 319 13.09 -5.52 -7.15
N ASP A 320 13.41 -6.62 -6.45
CA ASP A 320 14.38 -6.59 -5.35
C ASP A 320 15.79 -6.23 -5.82
N LEU A 321 16.07 -6.46 -7.10
CA LEU A 321 17.31 -6.05 -7.76
C LEU A 321 17.20 -4.65 -8.38
N GLY A 322 16.02 -4.00 -8.29
CA GLY A 322 15.79 -2.69 -8.89
C GLY A 322 15.74 -2.72 -10.42
N LEU A 323 15.44 -3.86 -11.03
CA LEU A 323 15.27 -3.98 -12.48
C LEU A 323 13.82 -3.70 -12.88
N TYR A 324 13.62 -3.15 -14.10
CA TYR A 324 12.30 -3.04 -14.72
C TYR A 324 12.27 -3.77 -16.07
N CYS A 325 11.09 -4.21 -16.49
CA CYS A 325 10.90 -4.79 -17.83
C CYS A 325 10.63 -3.67 -18.83
N ASP A 326 11.53 -3.48 -19.77
CA ASP A 326 11.36 -2.49 -20.82
C ASP A 326 10.36 -3.01 -21.86
N SER A 327 9.24 -2.30 -22.02
CA SER A 327 8.12 -2.71 -22.87
C SER A 327 8.44 -2.70 -24.38
N LEU A 328 9.50 -2.02 -24.80
CA LEU A 328 9.91 -1.96 -26.20
C LEU A 328 10.87 -3.10 -26.56
N THR A 329 11.81 -3.41 -25.69
CA THR A 329 12.82 -4.45 -25.92
C THR A 329 12.45 -5.80 -25.32
N HIS A 330 11.43 -5.84 -24.45
CA HIS A 330 11.06 -7.00 -23.67
C HIS A 330 12.24 -7.61 -22.90
N THR A 331 13.12 -6.74 -22.37
CA THR A 331 14.29 -7.17 -21.59
C THR A 331 14.37 -6.39 -20.28
N CYS A 332 14.88 -7.06 -19.25
CA CYS A 332 15.16 -6.41 -17.97
C CYS A 332 16.26 -5.36 -18.14
N GLN A 333 16.01 -4.16 -17.65
CA GLN A 333 16.94 -3.04 -17.71
C GLN A 333 17.16 -2.44 -16.32
N TRP A 334 18.30 -1.80 -16.14
CA TRP A 334 18.52 -0.93 -14.99
C TRP A 334 17.72 0.35 -15.15
N PRO A 335 17.15 0.88 -14.07
CA PRO A 335 16.41 2.13 -14.11
C PRO A 335 17.27 3.28 -14.67
N LYS A 336 16.64 4.15 -15.42
CA LYS A 336 17.25 5.32 -16.05
C LYS A 336 17.52 6.39 -15.00
N SER A 337 18.63 7.09 -15.16
CA SER A 337 18.96 8.27 -14.36
C SER A 337 18.05 9.47 -14.67
N ALA A 338 18.10 10.48 -13.81
CA ALA A 338 17.40 11.74 -14.02
C ALA A 338 17.66 12.35 -15.41
N VAL A 339 16.67 13.07 -15.94
CA VAL A 339 16.66 13.75 -17.26
C VAL A 339 16.68 12.78 -18.46
N THR A 340 16.60 11.48 -18.24
CA THR A 340 16.48 10.49 -19.32
C THR A 340 15.01 10.30 -19.69
N GLN A 341 14.71 10.19 -20.98
CA GLN A 341 13.34 9.97 -21.46
C GLN A 341 12.75 8.65 -20.92
N CYS A 342 11.49 8.72 -20.50
CA CYS A 342 10.75 7.61 -19.93
C CYS A 342 9.32 7.56 -20.48
N THR A 343 8.66 6.44 -20.28
CA THR A 343 7.23 6.23 -20.61
C THR A 343 6.44 5.72 -19.42
N SER A 344 7.14 5.28 -18.36
CA SER A 344 6.50 4.83 -17.11
C SER A 344 7.42 5.08 -15.92
N ASN A 345 6.86 5.07 -14.72
CA ASN A 345 7.59 5.34 -13.48
C ASN A 345 8.67 4.29 -13.18
N GLU A 346 8.42 3.03 -13.50
CA GLU A 346 9.36 1.91 -13.27
C GLU A 346 10.68 2.07 -14.04
N GLN A 347 10.65 2.82 -15.15
CA GLN A 347 11.86 3.09 -15.93
C GLN A 347 12.83 4.02 -15.24
N CYS A 348 12.41 4.75 -14.22
CA CYS A 348 13.21 5.75 -13.53
C CYS A 348 13.78 5.23 -12.21
N ALA A 349 15.04 5.53 -11.92
CA ALA A 349 15.65 5.22 -10.63
C ALA A 349 14.93 5.93 -9.47
N SER A 350 14.37 7.10 -9.75
CA SER A 350 13.51 7.86 -8.85
C SER A 350 12.08 7.32 -8.76
N LEU A 351 11.69 6.37 -9.62
CA LEU A 351 10.31 5.93 -9.83
C LEU A 351 9.35 7.09 -10.20
N TYR A 352 9.88 8.16 -10.80
CA TYR A 352 9.09 9.33 -11.18
C TYR A 352 9.36 9.74 -12.64
N CYS A 353 8.40 9.44 -13.51
CA CYS A 353 8.40 9.79 -14.92
C CYS A 353 7.35 10.89 -15.13
N ALA A 354 7.78 12.08 -15.47
CA ALA A 354 6.87 13.23 -15.62
C ALA A 354 7.22 14.06 -16.84
N ALA A 355 6.24 14.85 -17.31
CA ALA A 355 6.41 15.77 -18.42
C ALA A 355 7.48 16.82 -18.11
N VAL A 356 8.21 17.23 -19.14
CA VAL A 356 9.23 18.29 -19.00
C VAL A 356 8.54 19.58 -18.58
N PRO A 357 8.94 20.23 -17.47
CA PRO A 357 8.35 21.49 -17.04
C PRO A 357 8.46 22.55 -18.12
N GLY A 358 7.35 23.19 -18.48
CA GLY A 358 7.29 24.26 -19.48
C GLY A 358 7.36 23.81 -20.94
N ALA A 359 7.34 22.53 -21.23
CA ALA A 359 7.17 22.05 -22.61
C ALA A 359 5.71 22.24 -23.04
N GLU A 360 5.49 22.92 -24.15
CA GLU A 360 4.15 23.11 -24.72
C GLU A 360 3.59 21.80 -25.28
N ASP A 361 4.47 20.88 -25.72
CA ASP A 361 4.13 19.52 -26.13
C ASP A 361 4.30 18.55 -24.95
N GLN A 362 3.17 18.07 -24.41
CA GLN A 362 3.14 17.12 -23.28
C GLN A 362 3.67 15.69 -23.62
N GLU A 363 4.21 15.48 -24.82
CA GLU A 363 4.61 14.16 -25.30
C GLU A 363 5.99 13.69 -24.77
N ILE A 364 6.82 14.62 -24.28
CA ILE A 364 8.16 14.25 -23.78
C ILE A 364 8.12 14.12 -22.27
N MET A 365 8.20 12.88 -21.81
CA MET A 365 8.36 12.57 -20.39
C MET A 365 9.79 12.20 -20.09
N ILE A 366 10.31 12.66 -18.95
CA ILE A 366 11.66 12.37 -18.48
C ILE A 366 11.62 11.87 -17.03
N CYS A 367 12.62 11.07 -16.66
CA CYS A 367 12.88 10.74 -15.28
C CYS A 367 13.25 12.01 -14.52
N GLN A 368 12.51 12.29 -13.47
CA GLN A 368 12.75 13.46 -12.60
C GLN A 368 12.96 12.97 -11.17
N GLU A 369 13.67 13.76 -10.39
CA GLU A 369 13.58 13.61 -8.94
C GLU A 369 12.17 14.00 -8.50
N PRO A 370 11.61 13.34 -7.45
CA PRO A 370 10.32 13.74 -6.91
C PRO A 370 10.34 15.24 -6.64
N GLN A 371 9.37 15.96 -7.20
CA GLN A 371 9.27 17.40 -6.93
C GLN A 371 9.05 17.58 -5.43
N CYS A 372 9.68 18.61 -4.87
CA CYS A 372 9.51 18.98 -3.48
C CYS A 372 10.26 18.15 -2.43
N LEU A 373 11.39 17.54 -2.77
CA LEU A 373 12.32 17.15 -1.70
C LEU A 373 12.99 18.39 -1.11
N PRO A 374 12.92 18.61 0.21
CA PRO A 374 13.69 19.68 0.85
C PRO A 374 15.17 19.43 0.62
N VAL A 375 15.87 20.44 0.12
CA VAL A 375 17.33 20.39 -0.06
C VAL A 375 17.98 20.55 1.31
N HIS A 376 18.87 19.63 1.70
CA HIS A 376 19.78 19.88 2.80
C HIS A 376 20.66 21.07 2.40
N GLU A 377 20.45 22.22 3.04
CA GLU A 377 21.47 23.29 3.00
C GLU A 377 22.66 22.79 3.83
N GLU A 378 23.80 22.54 3.15
CA GLU A 378 25.07 22.18 3.77
C GLU A 378 25.66 23.31 4.60
#